data_a41663fa0e51e47aff131bba850e865e
#
_entry.id   a41663fa0e51e47aff131bba850e865e
#
_cell.length_a   1.000
_cell.length_b   1.000
_cell.length_c   1.000
_cell.angle_alpha   90.00
_cell.angle_beta   90.00
_cell.angle_gamma   90.00
#
_symmetry.space_group_name_H-M   'P 1'
#
loop_
_entity.id
_entity.type
_entity.pdbx_description
1 polymer ?
#
loop_
_entity_poly.entity_id
_entity_poly.type
_entity_poly.pdbx_seq_one_letter_code
_entity_poly.pdbx_strand_id
1 'polypeptide(L)'
;HYAVVERRVGDREGHRRVQDAANNALLVDRLRGIADRRARFVSTIVAVRSGDDPEPLIAVGRWHAEVLDAPRGSGGFGYDPLVFVPALGKTVAELAPAVKNRVSHRAQAAERMLALLRDEWHLADAAARS
;
A
#
# COMPACT_ATOMS: atom_id res chain seq x y z
N HIS A 1 -2.76 12.71 -4.80
CA HIS A 1 -3.29 11.86 -5.83
C HIS A 1 -3.17 12.50 -7.20
N TYR A 2 -2.52 11.84 -8.12
CA TYR A 2 -2.07 12.51 -9.31
C TYR A 2 -2.72 12.04 -10.57
N ALA A 3 -3.06 12.24 -11.44
CA ALA A 3 -3.62 11.94 -12.73
C ALA A 3 -4.21 10.54 -12.85
N VAL A 4 -5.33 10.47 -13.45
CA VAL A 4 -5.90 9.24 -13.95
C VAL A 4 -5.31 9.01 -15.33
N VAL A 5 -4.66 7.88 -15.52
CA VAL A 5 -4.11 7.51 -16.81
C VAL A 5 -5.13 6.67 -17.53
N GLU A 6 -5.55 7.13 -18.69
CA GLU A 6 -6.43 6.34 -19.54
C GLU A 6 -5.70 5.11 -20.04
N ARG A 7 -6.32 3.95 -19.89
CA ARG A 7 -5.68 2.69 -20.21
C ARG A 7 -6.01 2.25 -21.62
N ARG A 8 -4.98 1.89 -22.34
CA ARG A 8 -5.13 1.24 -23.64
C ARG A 8 -4.70 -0.21 -23.51
N VAL A 9 -5.44 -1.10 -24.16
CA VAL A 9 -5.07 -2.51 -24.18
C VAL A 9 -3.71 -2.67 -24.85
N GLY A 10 -2.82 -3.43 -24.22
CA GLY A 10 -1.48 -3.69 -24.74
C GLY A 10 -0.39 -2.74 -24.30
N ASP A 11 -0.75 -1.59 -23.69
CA ASP A 11 0.25 -0.61 -23.27
C ASP A 11 0.08 -0.15 -21.81
N ARG A 12 -0.64 -0.92 -21.04
CA ARG A 12 -0.94 -0.59 -19.64
C ARG A 12 0.31 -0.43 -18.79
N GLU A 13 1.27 -1.32 -18.95
CA GLU A 13 2.49 -1.32 -18.17
C GLU A 13 3.37 -0.12 -18.52
N GLY A 14 3.50 0.20 -19.80
CA GLY A 14 4.25 1.37 -20.25
C GLY A 14 3.63 2.67 -19.73
N HIS A 15 2.32 2.80 -19.80
CA HIS A 15 1.61 3.97 -19.27
C HIS A 15 1.81 4.12 -17.76
N ARG A 16 1.75 3.01 -17.02
CA ARG A 16 1.97 3.02 -15.58
C ARG A 16 3.39 3.50 -15.24
N ARG A 17 4.40 3.00 -15.92
CA ARG A 17 5.79 3.40 -15.66
C ARG A 17 6.03 4.87 -15.91
N VAL A 18 5.51 5.41 -17.00
CA VAL A 18 5.63 6.82 -17.31
C VAL A 18 4.93 7.68 -16.27
N GLN A 19 3.72 7.29 -15.90
CA GLN A 19 2.95 8.00 -14.88
C GLN A 19 3.64 7.93 -13.51
N ASP A 20 4.16 6.78 -13.14
CA ASP A 20 4.88 6.60 -11.88
C ASP A 20 6.15 7.46 -11.84
N ALA A 21 6.90 7.50 -12.93
CA ALA A 21 8.10 8.32 -12.99
C ALA A 21 7.78 9.81 -12.86
N ALA A 22 6.72 10.28 -13.51
CA ALA A 22 6.28 11.66 -13.41
C ALA A 22 5.81 12.00 -11.99
N ASN A 23 5.04 11.12 -11.38
CA ASN A 23 4.57 11.31 -10.01
C ASN A 23 5.71 11.31 -9.00
N ASN A 24 6.70 10.44 -9.19
CA ASN A 24 7.87 10.37 -8.31
C ASN A 24 8.72 11.64 -8.43
N ALA A 25 8.93 12.13 -9.63
CA ALA A 25 9.66 13.37 -9.86
C ALA A 25 8.95 14.57 -9.21
N LEU A 26 7.64 14.63 -9.32
CA LEU A 26 6.84 15.69 -8.70
C LEU A 26 6.91 15.62 -7.18
N LEU A 27 6.84 14.43 -6.61
CA LEU A 27 6.94 14.23 -5.16
C LEU A 27 8.30 14.70 -4.65
N VAL A 28 9.38 14.30 -5.30
CA VAL A 28 10.73 14.73 -4.92
C VAL A 28 10.84 16.25 -4.98
N ASP A 29 10.33 16.86 -6.03
CA ASP A 29 10.37 18.32 -6.19
C ASP A 29 9.61 19.04 -5.08
N ARG A 30 8.42 18.58 -4.76
CA ARG A 30 7.57 19.19 -3.73
C ARG A 30 8.12 19.03 -2.32
N LEU A 31 8.88 17.98 -2.07
CA LEU A 31 9.49 17.75 -0.76
C LEU A 31 10.88 18.37 -0.63
N ARG A 32 11.38 18.99 -1.68
CA ARG A 32 12.69 19.64 -1.64
C ARG A 32 12.72 20.73 -0.54
N GLY A 33 13.71 20.64 0.32
CA GLY A 33 13.85 21.57 1.45
C GLY A 33 13.04 21.20 2.69
N ILE A 34 12.20 20.17 2.62
CA ILE A 34 11.45 19.68 3.77
C ILE A 34 12.29 18.65 4.52
N ALA A 35 12.60 18.94 5.78
CA ALA A 35 13.46 18.07 6.60
C ALA A 35 12.71 16.83 7.11
N ASP A 36 11.44 16.96 7.47
CA ASP A 36 10.64 15.85 7.96
C ASP A 36 10.12 15.03 6.79
N ARG A 37 10.69 13.85 6.61
CA ARG A 37 10.37 12.95 5.51
C ARG A 37 9.56 11.74 5.94
N ARG A 38 9.06 11.74 7.17
CA ARG A 38 8.22 10.64 7.66
C ARG A 38 6.95 10.54 6.85
N ALA A 39 6.58 9.31 6.53
CA ALA A 39 5.39 8.99 5.79
C ALA A 39 4.82 7.67 6.28
N ARG A 40 3.61 7.35 5.87
CA ARG A 40 3.04 6.04 6.13
C ARG A 40 2.01 5.70 5.07
N PHE A 41 1.95 4.43 4.75
CA PHE A 41 0.83 3.89 4.01
C PHE A 41 -0.26 3.48 4.99
N VAL A 42 -1.50 3.69 4.62
CA VAL A 42 -2.66 3.27 5.40
C VAL A 42 -3.59 2.49 4.47
N SER A 43 -4.04 1.33 4.93
CA SER A 43 -5.07 0.56 4.26
C SER A 43 -6.22 0.35 5.23
N THR A 44 -7.44 0.64 4.80
CA THR A 44 -8.64 0.42 5.60
C THR A 44 -9.56 -0.52 4.85
N ILE A 45 -9.96 -1.60 5.52
CA ILE A 45 -10.91 -2.57 5.00
C ILE A 45 -12.17 -2.47 5.85
N VAL A 46 -13.31 -2.33 5.19
CA VAL A 46 -14.61 -2.27 5.87
C VAL A 46 -15.44 -3.45 5.35
N ALA A 47 -15.99 -4.23 6.28
CA ALA A 47 -16.89 -5.32 5.96
C ALA A 47 -18.27 -5.02 6.52
N VAL A 48 -19.29 -5.17 5.72
CA VAL A 48 -20.69 -4.97 6.11
C VAL A 48 -21.50 -6.20 5.75
N ARG A 49 -22.51 -6.52 6.56
CA ARG A 49 -23.44 -7.62 6.28
C ARG A 49 -24.57 -7.17 5.35
N SER A 50 -24.84 -5.88 5.32
CA SER A 50 -25.82 -5.24 4.45
C SER A 50 -25.45 -3.78 4.26
N GLY A 51 -26.11 -3.10 3.31
CA GLY A 51 -25.83 -1.69 3.04
C GLY A 51 -26.10 -0.74 4.21
N ASP A 52 -26.97 -1.14 5.13
CA ASP A 52 -27.34 -0.37 6.33
C ASP A 52 -26.87 -1.05 7.62
N ASP A 53 -25.84 -1.84 7.58
CA ASP A 53 -25.28 -2.52 8.76
C ASP A 53 -24.85 -1.48 9.80
N PRO A 54 -25.44 -1.49 11.02
CA PRO A 54 -25.12 -0.51 12.06
C PRO A 54 -23.79 -0.80 12.75
N GLU A 55 -23.21 -1.99 12.53
CA GLU A 55 -21.95 -2.40 13.16
C GLU A 55 -21.00 -2.97 12.13
N PRO A 56 -20.48 -2.15 11.21
CA PRO A 56 -19.49 -2.63 10.25
C PRO A 56 -18.19 -3.00 10.97
N LEU A 57 -17.48 -3.97 10.41
CA LEU A 57 -16.15 -4.29 10.86
C LEU A 57 -15.14 -3.41 10.11
N ILE A 58 -14.20 -2.84 10.84
CA ILE A 58 -13.18 -1.95 10.26
C ILE A 58 -11.81 -2.45 10.69
N ALA A 59 -10.95 -2.70 9.73
CA ALA A 59 -9.56 -3.08 9.96
C ALA A 59 -8.64 -2.09 9.29
N VAL A 60 -7.63 -1.64 10.02
CA VAL A 60 -6.66 -0.65 9.53
C VAL A 60 -5.26 -1.23 9.63
N GLY A 61 -4.50 -1.13 8.55
CA GLY A 61 -3.08 -1.44 8.53
C GLY A 61 -2.29 -0.17 8.24
N ARG A 62 -1.15 0.00 8.92
CA ARG A 62 -0.26 1.13 8.75
C ARG A 62 1.16 0.65 8.55
N TRP A 63 1.87 1.28 7.64
CA TRP A 63 3.25 0.94 7.34
C TRP A 63 4.08 2.21 7.31
N HIS A 64 4.90 2.38 8.33
CA HIS A 64 5.71 3.58 8.50
C HIS A 64 6.94 3.55 7.61
N ALA A 65 7.28 4.70 7.05
CA ALA A 65 8.36 4.85 6.10
C ALA A 65 8.92 6.26 6.10
N GLU A 66 9.93 6.47 5.28
CA GLU A 66 10.51 7.78 4.99
C GLU A 66 10.61 7.96 3.48
N VAL A 67 10.42 9.19 3.02
CA VAL A 67 10.53 9.51 1.59
C VAL A 67 11.94 9.95 1.28
N LEU A 68 12.57 9.31 0.31
CA LEU A 68 13.93 9.61 -0.13
C LEU A 68 13.95 10.76 -1.14
N ASP A 69 15.14 11.34 -1.34
CA ASP A 69 15.38 12.38 -2.34
C ASP A 69 15.56 11.80 -3.75
N ALA A 70 15.92 10.54 -3.85
CA ALA A 70 16.15 9.88 -5.11
C ALA A 70 15.67 8.44 -5.05
N PRO A 71 15.16 7.89 -6.15
CA PRO A 71 14.64 6.52 -6.17
C PRO A 71 15.73 5.48 -5.98
N ARG A 72 15.38 4.36 -5.33
CA ARG A 72 16.22 3.19 -5.16
C ARG A 72 15.39 1.94 -5.45
N GLY A 73 15.94 1.05 -6.26
CA GLY A 73 15.29 -0.18 -6.62
C GLY A 73 14.39 -0.04 -7.85
N SER A 74 14.03 -1.16 -8.45
CA SER A 74 13.25 -1.21 -9.69
C SER A 74 11.97 -2.01 -9.57
N GLY A 75 11.73 -2.66 -8.43
CA GLY A 75 10.51 -3.43 -8.20
C GLY A 75 9.33 -2.56 -7.79
N GLY A 76 8.18 -3.18 -7.68
CA GLY A 76 6.98 -2.49 -7.24
C GLY A 76 6.43 -1.50 -8.26
N PHE A 77 5.67 -0.54 -7.78
CA PHE A 77 5.03 0.49 -8.61
C PHE A 77 4.76 1.74 -7.77
N GLY A 78 4.28 2.80 -8.44
CA GLY A 78 3.96 4.05 -7.77
C GLY A 78 5.17 4.68 -7.11
N TYR A 79 5.05 5.04 -5.85
CA TYR A 79 6.10 5.68 -5.07
C TYR A 79 7.10 4.70 -4.45
N ASP A 80 6.98 3.42 -4.70
CA ASP A 80 7.78 2.37 -4.05
C ASP A 80 9.29 2.64 -4.08
N PRO A 81 9.89 3.14 -5.18
CA PRO A 81 11.33 3.44 -5.19
C PRO A 81 11.76 4.58 -4.26
N LEU A 82 10.84 5.45 -3.86
CA LEU A 82 11.12 6.58 -2.97
C LEU A 82 10.79 6.29 -1.51
N VAL A 83 10.10 5.20 -1.24
CA VAL A 83 9.61 4.88 0.10
C VAL A 83 10.59 3.95 0.79
N PHE A 84 11.37 4.52 1.71
CA PHE A 84 12.34 3.78 2.50
C PHE A 84 11.70 3.27 3.79
N VAL A 85 11.89 2.00 4.09
CA VAL A 85 11.38 1.36 5.30
C VAL A 85 12.54 1.19 6.29
N PRO A 86 12.68 2.05 7.30
CA PRO A 86 13.83 2.00 8.20
C PRO A 86 13.98 0.65 8.91
N ALA A 87 12.87 0.02 9.29
CA ALA A 87 12.90 -1.28 9.95
C ALA A 87 13.55 -2.37 9.11
N LEU A 88 13.56 -2.24 7.78
CA LEU A 88 14.10 -3.23 6.86
C LEU A 88 15.38 -2.73 6.17
N GLY A 89 15.72 -1.46 6.29
CA GLY A 89 16.88 -0.87 5.63
C GLY A 89 16.81 -0.82 4.11
N LYS A 90 15.61 -0.89 3.54
CA LYS A 90 15.37 -0.95 2.09
C LYS A 90 14.19 -0.10 1.70
N THR A 91 14.12 0.30 0.44
CA THR A 91 12.89 0.86 -0.12
C THR A 91 11.91 -0.26 -0.43
N VAL A 92 10.63 0.11 -0.57
CA VAL A 92 9.58 -0.85 -0.94
C VAL A 92 9.90 -1.49 -2.29
N ALA A 93 10.50 -0.74 -3.23
CA ALA A 93 10.90 -1.27 -4.53
C ALA A 93 12.04 -2.30 -4.43
N GLU A 94 12.82 -2.28 -3.35
CA GLU A 94 13.91 -3.23 -3.11
C GLU A 94 13.46 -4.49 -2.37
N LEU A 95 12.21 -4.54 -1.89
CA LEU A 95 11.71 -5.68 -1.15
C LEU A 95 11.29 -6.82 -2.07
N ALA A 96 11.59 -8.06 -1.66
CA ALA A 96 11.02 -9.22 -2.30
C ALA A 96 9.49 -9.23 -2.12
N PRO A 97 8.72 -9.68 -3.13
CA PRO A 97 7.27 -9.73 -3.02
C PRO A 97 6.75 -10.47 -1.79
N ALA A 98 7.41 -11.55 -1.39
CA ALA A 98 7.00 -12.32 -0.21
C ALA A 98 7.14 -11.50 1.08
N VAL A 99 8.18 -10.67 1.20
CA VAL A 99 8.37 -9.80 2.37
C VAL A 99 7.31 -8.70 2.37
N LYS A 100 7.10 -8.05 1.23
CA LYS A 100 6.09 -7.01 1.08
C LYS A 100 4.71 -7.52 1.45
N ASN A 101 4.36 -8.73 1.00
CA ASN A 101 3.07 -9.34 1.26
C ASN A 101 2.83 -9.68 2.74
N ARG A 102 3.89 -9.79 3.54
CA ARG A 102 3.76 -10.04 4.98
C ARG A 102 3.65 -8.78 5.82
N VAL A 103 4.36 -7.72 5.42
CA VAL A 103 4.55 -6.55 6.28
C VAL A 103 3.80 -5.31 5.81
N SER A 104 3.29 -5.30 4.60
CA SER A 104 2.63 -4.13 4.03
C SER A 104 1.38 -3.72 4.81
N HIS A 105 0.98 -2.48 4.63
CA HIS A 105 -0.28 -1.96 5.20
C HIS A 105 -1.49 -2.79 4.78
N ARG A 106 -1.51 -3.26 3.53
CA ARG A 106 -2.59 -4.13 3.02
C ARG A 106 -2.59 -5.49 3.70
N ALA A 107 -1.42 -6.09 3.87
CA ALA A 107 -1.31 -7.37 4.57
C ALA A 107 -1.77 -7.25 6.01
N GLN A 108 -1.38 -6.20 6.70
CA GLN A 108 -1.81 -5.94 8.08
C GLN A 108 -3.32 -5.77 8.18
N ALA A 109 -3.91 -4.98 7.30
CA ALA A 109 -5.36 -4.76 7.29
C ALA A 109 -6.12 -6.04 7.00
N ALA A 110 -5.65 -6.85 6.04
CA ALA A 110 -6.28 -8.12 5.68
C ALA A 110 -6.22 -9.11 6.84
N GLU A 111 -5.08 -9.23 7.50
CA GLU A 111 -4.91 -10.10 8.66
C GLU A 111 -5.85 -9.72 9.79
N ARG A 112 -5.93 -8.43 10.09
CA ARG A 112 -6.84 -7.91 11.12
C ARG A 112 -8.30 -8.14 10.75
N MET A 113 -8.66 -7.96 9.49
CA MET A 113 -10.03 -8.22 9.04
C MET A 113 -10.39 -9.70 9.16
N LEU A 114 -9.48 -10.62 8.81
CA LEU A 114 -9.72 -12.04 8.97
C LEU A 114 -9.97 -12.40 10.44
N ALA A 115 -9.21 -11.82 11.35
CA ALA A 115 -9.42 -12.03 12.78
C ALA A 115 -10.79 -11.52 13.23
N LEU A 116 -11.21 -10.34 12.78
CA LEU A 116 -12.52 -9.78 13.10
C LEU A 116 -13.66 -10.62 12.54
N LEU A 117 -13.55 -11.08 11.31
CA LEU A 117 -14.56 -11.94 10.69
C LEU A 117 -14.72 -13.25 11.48
N ARG A 118 -13.61 -13.81 11.93
CA ARG A 118 -13.61 -15.04 12.72
C ARG A 118 -14.22 -14.81 14.11
N ASP A 119 -13.81 -13.74 14.78
CA ASP A 119 -14.15 -13.53 16.18
C ASP A 119 -15.54 -12.89 16.35
N GLU A 120 -15.92 -11.97 15.46
CA GLU A 120 -17.18 -11.23 15.57
C GLU A 120 -18.32 -11.88 14.78
N TRP A 121 -18.03 -12.38 13.58
CA TRP A 121 -19.05 -12.99 12.72
C TRP A 121 -18.95 -14.51 12.63
N HIS A 122 -18.01 -15.13 13.35
CA HIS A 122 -17.84 -16.58 13.41
C HIS A 122 -17.62 -17.25 12.06
N LEU A 123 -16.77 -16.63 11.22
CA LEU A 123 -16.46 -17.15 9.90
C LEU A 123 -15.15 -17.95 9.86
N ALA A 124 -14.79 -18.61 10.99
CA ALA A 124 -13.54 -19.36 11.08
C ALA A 124 -13.42 -20.46 10.02
N ASP A 125 -14.53 -21.16 9.74
CA ASP A 125 -14.52 -22.23 8.75
C ASP A 125 -14.22 -21.70 7.34
N ALA A 126 -14.76 -20.54 6.99
CA ALA A 126 -14.47 -19.91 5.71
C ALA A 126 -12.99 -19.53 5.60
N ALA A 127 -12.41 -19.00 6.67
CA ALA A 127 -10.99 -18.65 6.69
C ALA A 127 -10.10 -19.90 6.60
N ALA A 128 -10.48 -20.99 7.26
CA ALA A 128 -9.73 -22.24 7.24
C ALA A 128 -9.72 -22.92 5.87
N ARG A 129 -10.70 -22.65 5.04
CA ARG A 129 -10.83 -23.23 3.70
C ARG A 129 -10.09 -22.46 2.61
N SER A 130 -9.67 -21.26 2.91
CA SER A 130 -9.03 -20.39 1.92
C SER A 130 -7.51 -20.61 1.74
#